data_b1c5b2a12c571fde11fb7f0792e013e9
#
_entry.id   b1c5b2a12c571fde11fb7f0792e013e9
#
_cell.length_a   1.000
_cell.length_b   1.000
_cell.length_c   1.000
_cell.angle_alpha   90.00
_cell.angle_beta   90.00
_cell.angle_gamma   90.00
#
_symmetry.space_group_name_H-M   'P 1'
#
loop_
_entity.id
_entity.type
_entity.pdbx_description
1 polymer ?
#
loop_
_entity_poly.entity_id
_entity_poly.type
_entity_poly.pdbx_seq_one_letter_code
_entity_poly.pdbx_strand_id
1 'polypeptide(L)'
;MGNAGSGAFANCELFFNHLGIWDRVERNAMGYNDAAAAFGNKQLDAFWLFTAFPSGAVIMAAQTNDIGLIDLGAWARNSGFFEKYPYFTKLSVPAETYRGVDYEAPSFQDSTLWVASSETPADLVYDLLSLIYTDEGLKHMVGQKKTFKAMSIDKGVYGIVTPLHPGAERFWKEKGVLK
;
A
#
# COMPACT_ATOMS: atom_id res chain seq x y z
N MET A 1 0.84 1.95 15.72
CA MET A 1 0.62 1.07 14.55
C MET A 1 -0.70 1.35 13.81
N GLY A 2 -1.11 2.59 13.75
CA GLY A 2 -2.43 3.01 13.26
C GLY A 2 -3.48 2.97 14.37
N ASN A 3 -4.63 3.62 14.13
CA ASN A 3 -5.76 3.58 15.07
C ASN A 3 -6.33 2.17 15.17
N ALA A 4 -6.87 1.81 16.32
CA ALA A 4 -7.59 0.55 16.50
C ALA A 4 -8.72 0.44 15.45
N GLY A 5 -8.84 -0.74 14.82
CA GLY A 5 -9.80 -1.00 13.75
C GLY A 5 -9.43 -0.41 12.37
N SER A 6 -8.27 0.23 12.22
CA SER A 6 -7.80 0.71 10.91
C SER A 6 -7.16 -0.42 10.09
N GLY A 7 -7.17 -0.28 8.76
CA GLY A 7 -6.45 -1.19 7.87
C GLY A 7 -4.94 -1.26 8.17
N ALA A 8 -4.33 -0.15 8.58
CA ALA A 8 -2.92 -0.15 8.98
C ALA A 8 -2.65 -1.00 10.23
N PHE A 9 -3.53 -0.93 11.23
CA PHE A 9 -3.46 -1.79 12.41
C PHE A 9 -3.63 -3.27 12.01
N ALA A 10 -4.66 -3.58 11.24
CA ALA A 10 -4.93 -4.94 10.79
C ALA A 10 -3.78 -5.55 9.97
N ASN A 11 -3.14 -4.75 9.09
CA ASN A 11 -2.00 -5.20 8.30
C ASN A 11 -0.74 -5.42 9.16
N CYS A 12 -0.52 -4.58 10.18
CA CYS A 12 0.55 -4.79 11.16
C CYS A 12 0.33 -6.09 11.95
N GLU A 13 -0.86 -6.27 12.49
CA GLU A 13 -1.25 -7.47 13.23
C GLU A 13 -1.10 -8.74 12.38
N LEU A 14 -1.60 -8.72 11.15
CA LEU A 14 -1.48 -9.83 10.22
C LEU A 14 -0.02 -10.22 9.96
N PHE A 15 0.83 -9.21 9.66
CA PHE A 15 2.23 -9.45 9.36
C PHE A 15 3.02 -9.94 10.58
N PHE A 16 2.82 -9.33 11.72
CA PHE A 16 3.52 -9.71 12.96
C PHE A 16 3.06 -11.06 13.50
N ASN A 17 1.78 -11.41 13.37
CA ASN A 17 1.29 -12.76 13.66
C ASN A 17 1.89 -13.79 12.71
N HIS A 18 1.99 -13.48 11.41
CA HIS A 18 2.64 -14.35 10.44
C HIS A 18 4.12 -14.63 10.80
N LEU A 19 4.81 -13.62 11.31
CA LEU A 19 6.20 -13.75 11.76
C LEU A 19 6.34 -14.36 13.16
N GLY A 20 5.25 -14.57 13.89
CA GLY A 20 5.27 -15.08 15.28
C GLY A 20 5.85 -14.10 16.31
N ILE A 21 5.77 -12.80 16.03
CA ILE A 21 6.33 -11.75 16.92
C ILE A 21 5.26 -10.83 17.52
N TRP A 22 3.98 -11.03 17.23
CA TRP A 22 2.90 -10.17 17.69
C TRP A 22 2.88 -9.98 19.23
N ASP A 23 3.10 -11.05 19.98
CA ASP A 23 3.10 -11.01 21.45
C ASP A 23 4.47 -10.63 22.05
N ARG A 24 5.46 -10.34 21.22
CA ARG A 24 6.81 -9.93 21.63
C ARG A 24 7.02 -8.42 21.59
N VAL A 25 6.04 -7.66 21.15
CA VAL A 25 6.08 -6.20 21.01
C VAL A 25 5.01 -5.55 21.86
N GLU A 26 5.35 -4.45 22.52
CA GLU A 26 4.36 -3.58 23.14
C GLU A 26 3.63 -2.79 22.05
N ARG A 27 2.29 -2.79 22.09
CA ARG A 27 1.45 -2.30 21.01
C ARG A 27 0.66 -1.06 21.44
N ASN A 28 0.90 0.03 20.76
CA ASN A 28 0.19 1.28 20.96
C ASN A 28 -0.61 1.63 19.70
N ALA A 29 -1.95 1.64 19.82
CA ALA A 29 -2.85 2.06 18.74
C ALA A 29 -3.00 3.58 18.77
N MET A 30 -2.53 4.27 17.73
CA MET A 30 -2.63 5.72 17.62
C MET A 30 -2.50 6.18 16.17
N GLY A 31 -2.93 7.40 15.87
CA GLY A 31 -2.79 8.04 14.57
C GLY A 31 -1.33 8.18 14.13
N TYR A 32 -1.09 8.31 12.83
CA TYR A 32 0.27 8.38 12.28
C TYR A 32 1.07 9.58 12.80
N ASN A 33 0.43 10.75 12.91
CA ASN A 33 1.10 11.96 13.40
C ASN A 33 1.41 11.86 14.90
N ASP A 34 0.49 11.27 15.68
CA ASP A 34 0.70 11.04 17.11
C ASP A 34 1.83 10.03 17.34
N ALA A 35 1.87 8.97 16.51
CA ALA A 35 2.94 7.98 16.55
C ALA A 35 4.32 8.60 16.20
N ALA A 36 4.37 9.46 15.18
CA ALA A 36 5.58 10.17 14.82
C ALA A 36 6.04 11.16 15.91
N ALA A 37 5.12 11.85 16.58
CA ALA A 37 5.41 12.71 17.72
C ALA A 37 5.93 11.89 18.94
N ALA A 38 5.25 10.78 19.27
CA ALA A 38 5.66 9.90 20.35
C ALA A 38 7.04 9.27 20.09
N PHE A 39 7.33 8.88 18.85
CA PHE A 39 8.65 8.43 18.42
C PHE A 39 9.70 9.54 18.59
N GLY A 40 9.40 10.76 18.15
CA GLY A 40 10.27 11.92 18.33
C GLY A 40 10.58 12.22 19.81
N ASN A 41 9.63 12.00 20.70
CA ASN A 41 9.76 12.14 22.15
C ASN A 41 10.39 10.91 22.84
N LYS A 42 10.87 9.92 22.09
CA LYS A 42 11.45 8.67 22.60
C LYS A 42 10.50 7.85 23.48
N GLN A 43 9.21 7.96 23.23
CA GLN A 43 8.16 7.18 23.88
C GLN A 43 7.83 5.90 23.11
N LEU A 44 8.31 5.79 21.87
CA LEU A 44 8.23 4.62 21.00
C LEU A 44 9.60 4.33 20.39
N ASP A 45 9.97 3.07 20.31
CA ASP A 45 11.18 2.62 19.62
C ASP A 45 11.00 2.57 18.09
N ALA A 46 9.76 2.34 17.65
CA ALA A 46 9.39 2.29 16.24
C ALA A 46 7.89 2.63 16.06
N PHE A 47 7.51 2.98 14.85
CA PHE A 47 6.11 3.10 14.50
C PHE A 47 5.83 2.52 13.12
N TRP A 48 4.64 1.94 12.98
CA TRP A 48 4.17 1.30 11.75
C TRP A 48 3.24 2.24 10.98
N LEU A 49 3.47 2.33 9.67
CA LEU A 49 2.56 2.97 8.74
C LEU A 49 2.25 2.01 7.59
N PHE A 50 1.01 2.01 7.16
CA PHE A 50 0.61 1.34 5.93
C PHE A 50 -0.13 2.37 5.07
N THR A 51 0.63 3.05 4.22
CA THR A 51 0.17 4.20 3.43
C THR A 51 1.12 4.44 2.26
N ALA A 52 0.68 5.25 1.31
CA ALA A 52 1.56 5.70 0.23
C ALA A 52 2.71 6.56 0.76
N PHE A 53 3.84 6.56 0.06
CA PHE A 53 5.00 7.40 0.35
C PHE A 53 5.18 8.50 -0.73
N PRO A 54 5.82 9.64 -0.34
CA PRO A 54 6.28 10.01 0.98
C PRO A 54 5.12 10.31 1.94
N SER A 55 5.25 9.84 3.20
CA SER A 55 4.28 10.10 4.26
C SER A 55 4.68 11.30 5.10
N GLY A 56 3.73 12.21 5.36
CA GLY A 56 3.95 13.38 6.22
C GLY A 56 4.42 13.03 7.63
N ALA A 57 3.91 11.95 8.21
CA ALA A 57 4.32 11.49 9.54
C ALA A 57 5.80 11.05 9.58
N VAL A 58 6.29 10.36 8.54
CA VAL A 58 7.71 9.99 8.45
C VAL A 58 8.58 11.21 8.20
N ILE A 59 8.13 12.15 7.32
CA ILE A 59 8.83 13.42 7.13
C ILE A 59 8.97 14.17 8.45
N MET A 60 7.90 14.26 9.23
CA MET A 60 7.90 14.92 10.55
C MET A 60 8.90 14.26 11.51
N ALA A 61 8.89 12.93 11.60
CA ALA A 61 9.84 12.19 12.45
C ALA A 61 11.30 12.43 12.00
N ALA A 62 11.56 12.46 10.69
CA ALA A 62 12.89 12.66 10.11
C ALA A 62 13.43 14.09 10.26
N GLN A 63 12.59 15.07 10.57
CA GLN A 63 13.04 16.46 10.76
C GLN A 63 13.92 16.62 12.01
N THR A 64 13.60 15.89 13.08
CA THR A 64 14.20 16.06 14.41
C THR A 64 14.93 14.82 14.90
N ASN A 65 14.86 13.70 14.18
CA ASN A 65 15.50 12.45 14.57
C ASN A 65 16.23 11.84 13.39
N ASP A 66 17.27 11.07 13.67
CA ASP A 66 17.82 10.11 12.73
C ASP A 66 16.88 8.91 12.69
N ILE A 67 16.37 8.60 11.51
CA ILE A 67 15.43 7.50 11.29
C ILE A 67 16.05 6.44 10.38
N GLY A 68 15.60 5.20 10.52
CA GLY A 68 15.87 4.12 9.58
C GLY A 68 14.57 3.44 9.17
N LEU A 69 14.47 3.01 7.92
CA LEU A 69 13.39 2.15 7.45
C LEU A 69 13.83 0.69 7.57
N ILE A 70 12.98 -0.13 8.16
CA ILE A 70 13.24 -1.57 8.33
C ILE A 70 12.96 -2.30 7.01
N ASP A 71 13.84 -3.21 6.59
CA ASP A 71 13.62 -4.10 5.45
C ASP A 71 12.52 -5.13 5.75
N LEU A 72 11.27 -4.71 5.61
CA LEU A 72 10.11 -5.59 5.75
C LEU A 72 9.98 -6.56 4.57
N GLY A 73 10.52 -6.18 3.40
CA GLY A 73 10.49 -7.00 2.20
C GLY A 73 11.31 -8.29 2.32
N ALA A 74 12.47 -8.25 2.98
CA ALA A 74 13.25 -9.45 3.26
C ALA A 74 12.49 -10.39 4.21
N TRP A 75 11.90 -9.87 5.27
CA TRP A 75 11.08 -10.66 6.20
C TRP A 75 9.87 -11.28 5.50
N ALA A 76 9.16 -10.53 4.65
CA ALA A 76 8.02 -11.03 3.90
C ALA A 76 8.42 -12.14 2.91
N ARG A 77 9.54 -11.98 2.18
CA ARG A 77 10.03 -13.01 1.27
C ARG A 77 10.45 -14.29 1.99
N ASN A 78 11.23 -14.15 3.06
CA ASN A 78 11.84 -15.28 3.74
C ASN A 78 10.85 -16.09 4.58
N SER A 79 9.72 -15.50 4.94
CA SER A 79 8.68 -16.16 5.74
C SER A 79 7.57 -16.83 4.92
N GLY A 80 7.57 -16.72 3.60
CA GLY A 80 6.47 -17.20 2.75
C GLY A 80 5.21 -16.32 2.85
N PHE A 81 5.38 -15.04 3.23
CA PHE A 81 4.24 -14.13 3.40
C PHE A 81 3.47 -13.89 2.10
N PHE A 82 4.18 -13.69 0.99
CA PHE A 82 3.56 -13.44 -0.30
C PHE A 82 2.80 -14.66 -0.85
N GLU A 83 3.29 -15.86 -0.56
CA GLU A 83 2.65 -17.12 -0.95
C GLU A 83 1.36 -17.34 -0.17
N LYS A 84 1.37 -16.99 1.11
CA LYS A 84 0.20 -17.12 1.99
C LYS A 84 -0.84 -16.03 1.77
N TYR A 85 -0.39 -14.84 1.41
CA TYR A 85 -1.24 -13.64 1.24
C TYR A 85 -0.99 -13.00 -0.14
N PRO A 86 -1.48 -13.60 -1.23
CA PRO A 86 -1.12 -13.23 -2.61
C PRO A 86 -1.63 -11.85 -3.06
N TYR A 87 -2.48 -11.18 -2.27
CA TYR A 87 -2.90 -9.80 -2.49
C TYR A 87 -1.86 -8.77 -2.03
N PHE A 88 -0.87 -9.17 -1.24
CA PHE A 88 0.31 -8.34 -1.01
C PHE A 88 1.34 -8.55 -2.11
N THR A 89 1.96 -7.47 -2.50
CA THR A 89 2.96 -7.44 -3.56
C THR A 89 4.21 -6.71 -3.10
N LYS A 90 5.33 -6.99 -3.78
CA LYS A 90 6.62 -6.36 -3.45
C LYS A 90 6.57 -4.86 -3.76
N LEU A 91 7.16 -4.09 -2.86
CA LEU A 91 7.35 -2.65 -3.00
C LEU A 91 8.73 -2.31 -2.45
N SER A 92 9.36 -1.26 -2.97
CA SER A 92 10.50 -0.63 -2.33
C SER A 92 10.25 0.86 -2.18
N VAL A 93 10.62 1.40 -1.02
CA VAL A 93 10.70 2.84 -0.83
C VAL A 93 12.07 3.28 -1.38
N PRO A 94 12.13 4.15 -2.40
CA PRO A 94 13.40 4.58 -2.99
C PRO A 94 14.30 5.27 -1.98
N ALA A 95 15.61 5.15 -2.16
CA ALA A 95 16.58 5.97 -1.45
C ALA A 95 16.22 7.46 -1.57
N GLU A 96 16.64 8.27 -0.62
CA GLU A 96 16.39 9.71 -0.56
C GLU A 96 14.92 10.13 -0.49
N THR A 97 13.99 9.17 -0.27
CA THR A 97 12.57 9.50 -0.05
C THR A 97 12.37 10.28 1.25
N TYR A 98 13.19 10.00 2.26
CA TYR A 98 13.18 10.66 3.56
C TYR A 98 14.58 11.09 3.95
N ARG A 99 14.68 12.20 4.66
CA ARG A 99 15.96 12.72 5.17
C ARG A 99 16.68 11.65 5.99
N GLY A 100 17.94 11.40 5.68
CA GLY A 100 18.80 10.44 6.38
C GLY A 100 18.57 8.97 5.98
N VAL A 101 17.73 8.69 4.98
CA VAL A 101 17.53 7.37 4.41
C VAL A 101 18.12 7.35 3.01
N ASP A 102 19.40 7.02 2.90
CA ASP A 102 20.22 7.02 1.67
C ASP A 102 20.21 5.66 0.95
N TYR A 103 19.40 4.72 1.41
CA TYR A 103 19.26 3.37 0.88
C TYR A 103 17.82 3.09 0.43
N GLU A 104 17.67 2.13 -0.48
CA GLU A 104 16.39 1.57 -0.85
C GLU A 104 15.88 0.66 0.27
N ALA A 105 14.64 0.87 0.72
CA ALA A 105 14.02 0.06 1.78
C ALA A 105 12.96 -0.87 1.18
N PRO A 106 13.28 -2.16 1.00
CA PRO A 106 12.31 -3.15 0.53
C PRO A 106 11.16 -3.32 1.51
N SER A 107 9.95 -3.42 0.98
CA SER A 107 8.71 -3.51 1.73
C SER A 107 7.66 -4.31 0.95
N PHE A 108 6.41 -4.16 1.34
CA PHE A 108 5.27 -4.72 0.64
C PHE A 108 4.09 -3.73 0.63
N GLN A 109 3.17 -3.96 -0.27
CA GLN A 109 1.96 -3.15 -0.46
C GLN A 109 0.76 -4.05 -0.73
N ASP A 110 -0.43 -3.52 -0.50
CA ASP A 110 -1.67 -3.97 -1.11
C ASP A 110 -2.14 -2.98 -2.19
N SER A 111 -3.19 -3.34 -2.89
CA SER A 111 -3.78 -2.49 -3.92
C SER A 111 -5.07 -1.85 -3.40
N THR A 112 -5.27 -0.59 -3.70
CA THR A 112 -6.58 0.04 -3.57
C THR A 112 -7.47 -0.48 -4.68
N LEU A 113 -8.58 -1.12 -4.31
CA LEU A 113 -9.50 -1.73 -5.25
C LEU A 113 -10.69 -0.80 -5.54
N TRP A 114 -11.11 -0.74 -6.79
CA TRP A 114 -12.41 -0.27 -7.15
C TRP A 114 -13.35 -1.46 -7.23
N VAL A 115 -14.46 -1.38 -6.52
CA VAL A 115 -15.46 -2.44 -6.48
C VAL A 115 -16.77 -1.94 -7.08
N ALA A 116 -17.44 -2.82 -7.80
CA ALA A 116 -18.76 -2.59 -8.34
C ALA A 116 -19.71 -3.68 -7.84
N SER A 117 -20.99 -3.35 -7.69
CA SER A 117 -22.02 -4.37 -7.45
C SER A 117 -22.11 -5.31 -8.65
N SER A 118 -22.42 -6.58 -8.40
CA SER A 118 -22.73 -7.55 -9.47
C SER A 118 -23.91 -7.13 -10.36
N GLU A 119 -24.79 -6.26 -9.83
CA GLU A 119 -25.94 -5.71 -10.54
C GLU A 119 -25.58 -4.54 -11.48
N THR A 120 -24.35 -4.01 -11.39
CA THR A 120 -23.91 -2.92 -12.25
C THR A 120 -23.81 -3.42 -13.71
N PRO A 121 -24.36 -2.71 -14.71
CA PRO A 121 -24.23 -3.13 -16.10
C PRO A 121 -22.77 -3.26 -16.53
N ALA A 122 -22.42 -4.36 -17.19
CA ALA A 122 -21.06 -4.65 -17.62
C ALA A 122 -20.50 -3.56 -18.58
N ASP A 123 -21.35 -3.01 -19.45
CA ASP A 123 -20.95 -1.94 -20.37
C ASP A 123 -20.56 -0.67 -19.61
N LEU A 124 -21.28 -0.31 -18.54
CA LEU A 124 -20.94 0.86 -17.73
C LEU A 124 -19.55 0.73 -17.09
N VAL A 125 -19.24 -0.45 -16.53
CA VAL A 125 -17.91 -0.69 -15.93
C VAL A 125 -16.82 -0.69 -17.00
N TYR A 126 -17.08 -1.29 -18.15
CA TYR A 126 -16.14 -1.29 -19.27
C TYR A 126 -15.88 0.14 -19.79
N ASP A 127 -16.92 0.93 -20.01
CA ASP A 127 -16.82 2.31 -20.50
C ASP A 127 -16.06 3.21 -19.50
N LEU A 128 -16.34 3.04 -18.21
CA LEU A 128 -15.63 3.76 -17.15
C LEU A 128 -14.13 3.47 -17.17
N LEU A 129 -13.74 2.19 -17.26
CA LEU A 129 -12.33 1.82 -17.36
C LEU A 129 -11.70 2.31 -18.65
N SER A 130 -12.43 2.25 -19.76
CA SER A 130 -11.97 2.75 -21.05
C SER A 130 -11.72 4.26 -21.05
N LEU A 131 -12.52 5.02 -20.31
CA LEU A 131 -12.33 6.45 -20.13
C LEU A 131 -11.13 6.76 -19.23
N ILE A 132 -11.01 6.08 -18.10
CA ILE A 132 -9.99 6.35 -17.10
C ILE A 132 -8.60 5.95 -17.58
N TYR A 133 -8.47 4.81 -18.27
CA TYR A 133 -7.19 4.31 -18.74
C TYR A 133 -6.79 4.85 -20.13
N THR A 134 -7.25 6.06 -20.47
CA THR A 134 -6.64 6.91 -21.52
C THR A 134 -5.55 7.78 -20.91
N ASP A 135 -4.67 8.34 -21.75
CA ASP A 135 -3.63 9.28 -21.28
C ASP A 135 -4.24 10.49 -20.56
N GLU A 136 -5.37 11.01 -21.11
CA GLU A 136 -6.08 12.14 -20.52
C GLU A 136 -6.75 11.74 -19.18
N GLY A 137 -7.39 10.57 -19.14
CA GLY A 137 -8.01 10.03 -17.93
C GLY A 137 -6.99 9.81 -16.81
N LEU A 138 -5.87 9.16 -17.09
CA LEU A 138 -4.80 8.96 -16.12
C LEU A 138 -4.22 10.30 -15.64
N LYS A 139 -4.02 11.27 -16.52
CA LYS A 139 -3.58 12.62 -16.18
C LYS A 139 -4.60 13.31 -15.25
N HIS A 140 -5.88 13.18 -15.53
CA HIS A 140 -6.96 13.69 -14.67
C HIS A 140 -6.90 13.05 -13.28
N MET A 141 -6.75 11.72 -13.20
CA MET A 141 -6.65 10.99 -11.92
C MET A 141 -5.45 11.49 -11.09
N VAL A 142 -4.29 11.68 -11.71
CA VAL A 142 -3.10 12.24 -11.02
C VAL A 142 -3.36 13.66 -10.51
N GLY A 143 -4.16 14.45 -11.23
CA GLY A 143 -4.59 15.79 -10.79
C GLY A 143 -5.45 15.73 -9.52
N GLN A 144 -6.26 14.69 -9.34
CA GLN A 144 -7.08 14.51 -8.14
C GLN A 144 -6.23 14.04 -6.94
N LYS A 145 -5.29 13.13 -7.18
CA LYS A 145 -4.41 12.61 -6.12
C LYS A 145 -3.08 12.13 -6.71
N LYS A 146 -1.97 12.67 -6.21
CA LYS A 146 -0.61 12.38 -6.71
C LYS A 146 -0.25 10.88 -6.69
N THR A 147 -0.80 10.12 -5.76
CA THR A 147 -0.55 8.67 -5.66
C THR A 147 -1.09 7.87 -6.85
N PHE A 148 -2.03 8.43 -7.61
CA PHE A 148 -2.53 7.80 -8.85
C PHE A 148 -1.51 7.76 -10.00
N LYS A 149 -0.30 8.34 -9.81
CA LYS A 149 0.84 8.07 -10.71
C LYS A 149 1.19 6.58 -10.82
N ALA A 150 0.79 5.76 -9.83
CA ALA A 150 0.99 4.32 -9.86
C ALA A 150 0.00 3.58 -10.77
N MET A 151 -1.08 4.23 -11.21
CA MET A 151 -2.05 3.63 -12.13
C MET A 151 -1.42 3.48 -13.51
N SER A 152 -1.53 2.27 -14.07
CA SER A 152 -1.12 1.96 -15.44
C SER A 152 -1.84 0.71 -15.93
N ILE A 153 -1.90 0.52 -17.25
CA ILE A 153 -2.55 -0.65 -17.85
C ILE A 153 -1.93 -1.95 -17.34
N ASP A 154 -0.62 -2.06 -17.34
CA ASP A 154 0.14 -3.26 -16.96
C ASP A 154 -0.03 -3.64 -15.48
N LYS A 155 -0.44 -2.70 -14.63
CA LYS A 155 -0.66 -2.91 -13.19
C LYS A 155 -2.12 -2.96 -12.78
N GLY A 156 -3.05 -2.82 -13.71
CA GLY A 156 -4.46 -2.64 -13.41
C GLY A 156 -5.14 -3.79 -12.67
N VAL A 157 -4.59 -5.00 -12.76
CA VAL A 157 -5.07 -6.19 -12.04
C VAL A 157 -4.12 -6.65 -10.93
N TYR A 158 -3.09 -5.85 -10.62
CA TYR A 158 -2.05 -6.23 -9.67
C TYR A 158 -2.61 -6.34 -8.24
N GLY A 159 -2.39 -7.49 -7.59
CA GLY A 159 -2.89 -7.74 -6.24
C GLY A 159 -4.38 -8.03 -6.13
N ILE A 160 -5.12 -8.15 -7.24
CA ILE A 160 -6.51 -8.57 -7.23
C ILE A 160 -6.60 -10.09 -7.11
N VAL A 161 -7.24 -10.56 -6.05
CA VAL A 161 -7.46 -11.98 -5.77
C VAL A 161 -8.96 -12.36 -5.72
N THR A 162 -9.82 -11.38 -5.93
CA THR A 162 -11.28 -11.57 -6.03
C THR A 162 -11.71 -11.67 -7.48
N PRO A 163 -12.89 -12.26 -7.76
CA PRO A 163 -13.43 -12.25 -9.12
C PRO A 163 -13.58 -10.83 -9.66
N LEU A 164 -13.21 -10.66 -10.94
CA LEU A 164 -13.42 -9.39 -11.62
C LEU A 164 -14.89 -9.23 -12.00
N HIS A 165 -15.37 -7.99 -12.01
CA HIS A 165 -16.64 -7.66 -12.60
C HIS A 165 -16.60 -7.95 -14.13
N PRO A 166 -17.67 -8.48 -14.78
CA PRO A 166 -17.62 -8.87 -16.19
C PRO A 166 -17.16 -7.74 -17.15
N GLY A 167 -17.55 -6.50 -16.89
CA GLY A 167 -17.07 -5.34 -17.67
C GLY A 167 -15.58 -5.07 -17.48
N ALA A 168 -15.06 -5.26 -16.27
CA ALA A 168 -13.63 -5.11 -15.99
C ALA A 168 -12.84 -6.26 -16.63
N GLU A 169 -13.32 -7.49 -16.53
CA GLU A 169 -12.67 -8.64 -17.15
C GLU A 169 -12.55 -8.46 -18.68
N ARG A 170 -13.64 -8.00 -19.36
CA ARG A 170 -13.62 -7.68 -20.78
C ARG A 170 -12.56 -6.63 -21.12
N PHE A 171 -12.52 -5.54 -20.36
CA PHE A 171 -11.54 -4.46 -20.55
C PHE A 171 -10.09 -4.97 -20.42
N TRP A 172 -9.78 -5.69 -19.35
CA TRP A 172 -8.41 -6.16 -19.10
C TRP A 172 -7.96 -7.24 -20.08
N LYS A 173 -8.87 -8.08 -20.58
CA LYS A 173 -8.59 -9.02 -21.70
C LYS A 173 -8.27 -8.27 -22.98
N GLU A 174 -9.04 -7.26 -23.33
CA GLU A 174 -8.79 -6.42 -24.51
C GLU A 174 -7.44 -5.70 -24.44
N LYS A 175 -7.04 -5.25 -23.25
CA LYS A 175 -5.72 -4.63 -23.02
C LYS A 175 -4.58 -5.65 -22.93
N GLY A 176 -4.85 -6.94 -23.04
CA GLY A 176 -3.83 -8.00 -22.98
C GLY A 176 -3.24 -8.25 -21.60
N VAL A 177 -3.84 -7.72 -20.54
CA VAL A 177 -3.39 -7.88 -19.15
C VAL A 177 -3.86 -9.21 -18.57
N LEU A 178 -5.02 -9.70 -19.04
CA LEU A 178 -5.55 -11.03 -18.72
C LEU A 178 -5.45 -11.94 -19.97
N LYS A 179 -5.23 -13.23 -19.70
CA LYS A 179 -5.27 -14.29 -20.74
C LYS A 179 -6.68 -14.81 -20.94
#